data_a9614bd23cbee95cf78cea9e1f812731
#
_entry.id   a9614bd23cbee95cf78cea9e1f812731
#
_cell.length_a   1.000
_cell.length_b   1.000
_cell.length_c   1.000
_cell.angle_alpha   90.00
_cell.angle_beta   90.00
_cell.angle_gamma   90.00
#
_symmetry.space_group_name_H-M   'P 1'
#
loop_
_entity.id
_entity.type
_entity.pdbx_description
1 polymer ?
#
loop_
_entity_poly.entity_id
_entity_poly.type
_entity_poly.pdbx_seq_one_letter_code
_entity_poly.pdbx_strand_id
1 'polypeptide(L)'
;MDMTVNLLLHAGKEQPCRYIFASSNHAMGGYKDAPLPADGKIRMSTIPLSGTHFYVPGKGYEYGAPYGATKILGERACIAHANASGGKLTTVSLRIGYCQRGENLPTTLRASGAAPGEAVGQPPEEYQRDLKWFRNMWLSNADLDRLLESALTADSANWPGPGIVVSGMSNNTGMAWDLEEAAAWIGYRPVDDVWEGLRRAGMA
;
A
#
# COMPACT_ATOMS: atom_id res chain seq x y z
N MET A 1 16.00 6.24 -3.70
CA MET A 1 16.25 6.62 -2.29
C MET A 1 16.74 8.06 -2.18
N ASP A 2 17.72 8.48 -2.97
CA ASP A 2 18.34 9.81 -2.89
C ASP A 2 17.34 10.96 -3.00
N MET A 3 16.38 10.87 -3.91
CA MET A 3 15.34 11.92 -4.06
C MET A 3 14.50 12.08 -2.78
N THR A 4 14.09 10.99 -2.16
CA THR A 4 13.32 11.02 -0.89
C THR A 4 14.13 11.66 0.22
N VAL A 5 15.39 11.25 0.39
CA VAL A 5 16.29 11.81 1.41
C VAL A 5 16.56 13.28 1.16
N ASN A 6 16.83 13.67 -0.10
CA ASN A 6 17.06 15.07 -0.46
C ASN A 6 15.84 15.96 -0.14
N LEU A 7 14.63 15.49 -0.43
CA LEU A 7 13.41 16.23 -0.07
C LEU A 7 13.23 16.32 1.45
N LEU A 8 13.45 15.24 2.18
CA LEU A 8 13.35 15.22 3.65
C LEU A 8 14.38 16.15 4.32
N LEU A 9 15.59 16.24 3.78
CA LEU A 9 16.63 17.16 4.29
C LEU A 9 16.23 18.64 4.20
N HIS A 10 15.28 18.98 3.33
CA HIS A 10 14.77 20.35 3.16
C HIS A 10 13.39 20.56 3.79
N ALA A 11 12.61 19.48 3.97
CA ALA A 11 11.28 19.55 4.56
C ALA A 11 11.33 20.09 6.01
N GLY A 12 10.46 21.03 6.33
CA GLY A 12 10.34 21.60 7.66
C GLY A 12 11.44 22.63 8.05
N LYS A 13 12.38 22.97 7.17
CA LYS A 13 13.46 23.92 7.51
C LYS A 13 12.94 25.35 7.67
N GLU A 14 12.20 25.84 6.70
CA GLU A 14 11.73 27.22 6.66
C GLU A 14 10.42 27.40 7.47
N GLN A 15 9.50 26.47 7.30
CA GLN A 15 8.20 26.48 7.99
C GLN A 15 7.74 25.05 8.30
N PRO A 16 6.87 24.87 9.29
CA PRO A 16 6.28 23.55 9.55
C PRO A 16 5.57 23.02 8.31
N CYS A 17 5.78 21.74 8.02
CA CYS A 17 5.14 21.09 6.87
C CYS A 17 4.80 19.64 7.14
N ARG A 18 3.94 19.09 6.28
CA ARG A 18 3.66 17.66 6.19
C ARG A 18 4.24 17.08 4.92
N TYR A 19 4.97 15.99 5.05
CA TYR A 19 5.51 15.24 3.93
C TYR A 19 4.74 13.93 3.75
N ILE A 20 4.14 13.75 2.58
CA ILE A 20 3.44 12.50 2.21
C ILE A 20 4.40 11.66 1.38
N PHE A 21 4.69 10.45 1.85
CA PHE A 21 5.53 9.49 1.14
C PHE A 21 4.67 8.40 0.49
N ALA A 22 4.75 8.29 -0.83
CA ALA A 22 4.14 7.19 -1.55
C ALA A 22 4.94 5.90 -1.30
N SER A 23 4.62 5.20 -0.21
CA SER A 23 5.08 3.84 0.04
C SER A 23 4.24 2.85 -0.78
N SER A 24 4.32 1.59 -0.50
CA SER A 24 3.65 0.54 -1.27
C SER A 24 3.24 -0.62 -0.38
N ASN A 25 2.14 -1.28 -0.73
CA ASN A 25 1.78 -2.58 -0.16
C ASN A 25 2.90 -3.63 -0.32
N HIS A 26 3.82 -3.47 -1.28
CA HIS A 26 4.99 -4.35 -1.45
C HIS A 26 5.96 -4.32 -0.25
N ALA A 27 5.83 -3.36 0.66
CA ALA A 27 6.50 -3.40 1.97
C ALA A 27 6.04 -4.62 2.79
N MET A 28 4.83 -5.12 2.54
CA MET A 28 4.21 -6.27 3.19
C MET A 28 3.96 -7.42 2.21
N GLY A 29 4.46 -7.31 0.98
CA GLY A 29 4.15 -8.21 -0.12
C GLY A 29 4.57 -9.67 0.09
N GLY A 30 5.57 -9.91 0.93
CA GLY A 30 6.01 -11.27 1.28
C GLY A 30 4.96 -12.10 2.01
N TYR A 31 3.97 -11.47 2.64
CA TYR A 31 2.84 -12.18 3.26
C TYR A 31 1.88 -12.82 2.25
N LYS A 32 2.06 -12.60 0.97
CA LYS A 32 1.39 -13.39 -0.07
C LYS A 32 1.76 -14.87 0.02
N ASP A 33 3.02 -15.16 0.35
CA ASP A 33 3.60 -16.50 0.33
C ASP A 33 3.99 -16.98 1.74
N ALA A 34 4.13 -16.09 2.71
CA ALA A 34 4.40 -16.40 4.10
C ALA A 34 3.12 -16.45 4.94
N PRO A 35 3.13 -17.14 6.10
CA PRO A 35 2.01 -17.12 7.02
C PRO A 35 1.67 -15.69 7.48
N LEU A 36 0.39 -15.38 7.49
CA LEU A 36 -0.12 -14.15 8.11
C LEU A 36 0.07 -14.20 9.63
N PRO A 37 0.02 -13.04 10.33
CA PRO A 37 -0.11 -13.00 11.78
C PRO A 37 -1.27 -13.90 12.27
N ALA A 38 -1.21 -14.36 13.52
CA ALA A 38 -2.13 -15.36 14.06
C ALA A 38 -3.63 -15.00 13.94
N ASP A 39 -3.95 -13.70 13.92
CA ASP A 39 -5.31 -13.20 13.70
C ASP A 39 -5.64 -12.91 12.23
N GLY A 40 -4.73 -13.22 11.31
CA GLY A 40 -4.89 -13.03 9.88
C GLY A 40 -4.81 -11.57 9.42
N LYS A 41 -4.35 -10.64 10.28
CA LYS A 41 -4.35 -9.20 9.99
C LYS A 41 -2.94 -8.61 9.88
N ILE A 42 -2.72 -7.85 8.83
CA ILE A 42 -1.51 -7.06 8.60
C ILE A 42 -1.75 -5.64 9.11
N ARG A 43 -1.04 -5.26 10.17
CA ARG A 43 -1.10 -3.95 10.81
C ARG A 43 0.23 -3.22 10.69
N MET A 44 0.28 -2.01 11.20
CA MET A 44 1.50 -1.24 11.31
C MET A 44 2.55 -1.90 12.20
N SER A 45 2.11 -2.55 13.27
CA SER A 45 2.94 -3.34 14.19
C SER A 45 3.46 -4.65 13.58
N THR A 46 2.88 -5.12 12.47
CA THR A 46 3.36 -6.31 11.76
C THR A 46 4.73 -6.03 11.17
N ILE A 47 5.68 -6.93 11.40
CA ILE A 47 7.05 -6.80 10.89
C ILE A 47 6.99 -6.73 9.35
N PRO A 48 7.57 -5.69 8.73
CA PRO A 48 7.61 -5.61 7.28
C PRO A 48 8.31 -6.81 6.64
N LEU A 49 7.65 -7.41 5.67
CA LEU A 49 8.18 -8.51 4.87
C LEU A 49 8.08 -8.11 3.40
N SER A 50 9.19 -7.61 2.86
CA SER A 50 9.22 -7.02 1.53
C SER A 50 9.03 -8.03 0.42
N GLY A 51 8.38 -7.59 -0.63
CA GLY A 51 8.31 -8.26 -1.92
C GLY A 51 7.14 -9.22 -2.07
N THR A 52 6.84 -9.48 -3.30
CA THR A 52 6.05 -10.59 -3.81
C THR A 52 6.89 -11.24 -4.89
N HIS A 53 6.86 -12.53 -5.04
CA HIS A 53 7.29 -13.10 -6.30
C HIS A 53 6.10 -13.19 -7.25
N PHE A 54 6.35 -13.06 -8.53
CA PHE A 54 5.34 -13.09 -9.58
C PHE A 54 5.90 -13.73 -10.84
N TYR A 55 5.05 -14.39 -11.59
CA TYR A 55 5.45 -15.07 -12.81
C TYR A 55 5.43 -14.13 -14.00
N VAL A 56 6.54 -14.07 -14.73
CA VAL A 56 6.65 -13.32 -15.98
C VAL A 56 6.72 -14.31 -17.15
N PRO A 57 5.77 -14.29 -18.10
CA PRO A 57 5.80 -15.17 -19.26
C PRO A 57 7.12 -15.09 -20.01
N GLY A 58 7.72 -16.23 -20.29
CA GLY A 58 9.02 -16.33 -20.98
C GLY A 58 10.27 -16.07 -20.14
N LYS A 59 10.11 -15.61 -18.87
CA LYS A 59 11.23 -15.36 -17.96
C LYS A 59 11.17 -16.17 -16.66
N GLY A 60 10.00 -16.71 -16.30
CA GLY A 60 9.81 -17.41 -15.04
C GLY A 60 9.45 -16.47 -13.88
N TYR A 61 9.79 -16.87 -12.64
CA TYR A 61 9.48 -16.08 -11.46
C TYR A 61 10.47 -14.93 -11.24
N GLU A 62 9.94 -13.73 -11.03
CA GLU A 62 10.69 -12.54 -10.61
C GLU A 62 10.29 -12.11 -9.20
N TYR A 63 11.21 -11.44 -8.51
CA TYR A 63 11.00 -10.98 -7.13
C TYR A 63 10.85 -9.46 -7.05
N GLY A 64 9.75 -9.00 -6.47
CA GLY A 64 9.51 -7.59 -6.13
C GLY A 64 10.19 -7.15 -4.82
N ALA A 65 11.02 -7.99 -4.20
CA ALA A 65 11.64 -7.70 -2.91
C ALA A 65 12.51 -6.43 -2.90
N PRO A 66 13.35 -6.12 -3.90
CA PRO A 66 14.13 -4.87 -3.90
C PRO A 66 13.25 -3.63 -3.87
N TYR A 67 12.15 -3.62 -4.61
CA TYR A 67 11.20 -2.52 -4.60
C TYR A 67 10.55 -2.34 -3.23
N GLY A 68 10.01 -3.41 -2.64
CA GLY A 68 9.43 -3.39 -1.29
C GLY A 68 10.44 -2.93 -0.23
N ALA A 69 11.68 -3.42 -0.29
CA ALA A 69 12.75 -3.02 0.62
C ALA A 69 13.07 -1.52 0.53
N THR A 70 13.13 -0.95 -0.68
CA THR A 70 13.37 0.49 -0.84
C THR A 70 12.22 1.33 -0.27
N LYS A 71 10.98 0.84 -0.34
CA LYS A 71 9.82 1.50 0.28
C LYS A 71 9.91 1.47 1.81
N ILE A 72 10.28 0.34 2.41
CA ILE A 72 10.51 0.22 3.86
C ILE A 72 11.62 1.19 4.33
N LEU A 73 12.71 1.29 3.59
CA LEU A 73 13.76 2.26 3.88
C LEU A 73 13.25 3.70 3.84
N GLY A 74 12.40 4.04 2.86
CA GLY A 74 11.75 5.35 2.77
C GLY A 74 10.83 5.64 3.95
N GLU A 75 10.02 4.68 4.39
CA GLU A 75 9.19 4.79 5.59
C GLU A 75 10.03 5.11 6.83
N ARG A 76 11.14 4.38 7.01
CA ARG A 76 12.06 4.59 8.14
C ARG A 76 12.76 5.94 8.08
N ALA A 77 13.17 6.39 6.89
CA ALA A 77 13.74 7.73 6.70
C ALA A 77 12.72 8.83 7.06
N CYS A 78 11.47 8.70 6.61
CA CYS A 78 10.39 9.64 6.95
C CYS A 78 10.20 9.75 8.46
N ILE A 79 10.07 8.64 9.17
CA ILE A 79 9.92 8.60 10.63
C ILE A 79 11.13 9.24 11.32
N ALA A 80 12.36 8.89 10.92
CA ALA A 80 13.58 9.40 11.53
C ALA A 80 13.69 10.93 11.36
N HIS A 81 13.44 11.46 10.16
CA HIS A 81 13.48 12.90 9.91
C HIS A 81 12.37 13.65 10.66
N ALA A 82 11.16 13.10 10.73
CA ALA A 82 10.08 13.69 11.50
C ALA A 82 10.44 13.80 12.99
N ASN A 83 10.97 12.73 13.59
CA ASN A 83 11.43 12.70 14.98
C ASN A 83 12.56 13.71 15.25
N ALA A 84 13.47 13.89 14.31
CA ALA A 84 14.60 14.81 14.44
C ALA A 84 14.23 16.27 14.16
N SER A 85 13.04 16.58 13.65
CA SER A 85 12.66 17.91 13.15
C SER A 85 12.33 18.93 14.25
N GLY A 86 12.23 18.53 15.50
CA GLY A 86 11.79 19.42 16.59
C GLY A 86 10.35 19.91 16.42
N GLY A 87 9.47 19.09 15.84
CA GLY A 87 8.05 19.40 15.63
C GLY A 87 7.75 20.16 14.32
N LYS A 88 8.76 20.43 13.50
CA LYS A 88 8.57 21.17 12.24
C LYS A 88 8.15 20.27 11.07
N LEU A 89 8.27 18.97 11.19
CA LEU A 89 7.92 18.02 10.15
C LEU A 89 7.01 16.93 10.69
N THR A 90 5.86 16.72 10.04
CA THR A 90 5.09 15.48 10.18
C THR A 90 5.18 14.68 8.88
N THR A 91 5.22 13.36 8.98
CA THR A 91 5.27 12.50 7.79
C THR A 91 4.18 11.45 7.81
N VAL A 92 3.56 11.21 6.66
CA VAL A 92 2.62 10.10 6.44
C VAL A 92 3.14 9.25 5.29
N SER A 93 3.52 8.02 5.58
CA SER A 93 3.89 7.03 4.57
C SER A 93 2.66 6.20 4.23
N LEU A 94 2.20 6.28 3.00
CA LEU A 94 1.03 5.57 2.51
C LEU A 94 1.47 4.27 1.84
N ARG A 95 1.17 3.13 2.41
CA ARG A 95 1.31 1.81 1.75
C ARG A 95 0.16 1.65 0.76
N ILE A 96 0.32 2.31 -0.39
CA ILE A 96 -0.67 2.36 -1.46
C ILE A 96 -0.95 0.94 -1.96
N GLY A 97 -2.23 0.61 -2.07
CA GLY A 97 -2.73 -0.64 -2.61
C GLY A 97 -2.49 -0.77 -4.13
N TYR A 98 -3.09 -1.79 -4.72
CA TYR A 98 -2.93 -2.02 -6.15
C TYR A 98 -3.83 -1.07 -6.94
N CYS A 99 -3.20 -0.13 -7.65
CA CYS A 99 -3.86 0.79 -8.57
C CYS A 99 -3.42 0.51 -10.00
N GLN A 100 -4.35 0.49 -10.93
CA GLN A 100 -4.11 0.43 -12.36
C GLN A 100 -4.24 1.82 -12.99
N ARG A 101 -3.64 2.02 -14.15
CA ARG A 101 -3.85 3.23 -14.95
C ARG A 101 -5.28 3.30 -15.48
N GLY A 102 -5.81 4.51 -15.64
CA GLY A 102 -7.13 4.77 -16.18
C GLY A 102 -8.23 4.52 -15.15
N GLU A 103 -9.29 3.85 -15.54
CA GLU A 103 -10.48 3.63 -14.69
C GLU A 103 -10.24 2.68 -13.51
N ASN A 104 -9.15 1.89 -13.55
CA ASN A 104 -8.77 1.00 -12.44
C ASN A 104 -9.90 0.05 -12.01
N LEU A 105 -10.54 -0.59 -12.98
CA LEU A 105 -11.71 -1.43 -12.74
C LEU A 105 -11.35 -2.77 -12.07
N PRO A 106 -12.16 -3.28 -11.13
CA PRO A 106 -12.01 -4.61 -10.55
C PRO A 106 -11.89 -5.74 -11.57
N THR A 107 -12.58 -5.62 -12.69
CA THR A 107 -12.66 -6.61 -13.77
C THR A 107 -11.36 -6.77 -14.56
N THR A 108 -10.47 -5.78 -14.52
CA THR A 108 -9.19 -5.78 -15.24
C THR A 108 -8.00 -6.19 -14.40
N LEU A 109 -8.21 -6.47 -13.10
CA LEU A 109 -7.17 -6.89 -12.18
C LEU A 109 -6.61 -8.28 -12.53
N ARG A 110 -5.29 -8.42 -12.45
CA ARG A 110 -4.55 -9.63 -12.78
C ARG A 110 -3.65 -10.09 -11.64
N ALA A 111 -3.31 -11.37 -11.66
CA ALA A 111 -2.53 -12.03 -10.61
C ALA A 111 -1.04 -11.59 -10.53
N SER A 112 -0.52 -10.90 -11.54
CA SER A 112 0.91 -10.52 -11.59
C SER A 112 1.16 -9.01 -11.52
N GLY A 113 0.11 -8.19 -11.45
CA GLY A 113 0.27 -6.76 -11.71
C GLY A 113 0.69 -6.43 -13.15
N ALA A 114 0.72 -7.42 -14.04
CA ALA A 114 1.08 -7.24 -15.43
C ALA A 114 0.07 -6.38 -16.20
N ALA A 115 0.56 -5.72 -17.25
CA ALA A 115 -0.29 -4.90 -18.11
C ALA A 115 -1.40 -5.74 -18.78
N PRO A 116 -2.58 -5.14 -19.09
CA PRO A 116 -3.62 -5.80 -19.85
C PRO A 116 -3.07 -6.32 -21.19
N GLY A 117 -3.32 -7.59 -21.52
CA GLY A 117 -2.88 -8.22 -22.77
C GLY A 117 -1.77 -9.26 -22.63
N GLU A 118 -0.96 -9.23 -21.59
CA GLU A 118 0.07 -10.26 -21.37
C GLU A 118 -0.54 -11.56 -20.85
N ALA A 119 -0.22 -12.67 -21.51
CA ALA A 119 -0.64 -14.00 -21.05
C ALA A 119 0.15 -14.37 -19.79
N VAL A 120 -0.55 -14.80 -18.75
CA VAL A 120 0.07 -15.27 -17.52
C VAL A 120 0.12 -16.81 -17.60
N GLY A 121 1.32 -17.35 -17.80
CA GLY A 121 1.54 -18.78 -17.88
C GLY A 121 1.66 -19.49 -16.53
N GLN A 122 0.87 -19.05 -15.54
CA GLN A 122 0.86 -19.65 -14.19
C GLN A 122 -0.04 -20.90 -14.15
N PRO A 123 0.30 -21.90 -13.33
CA PRO A 123 -0.64 -22.96 -12.98
C PRO A 123 -1.95 -22.40 -12.43
N PRO A 124 -3.11 -22.98 -12.76
CA PRO A 124 -4.42 -22.43 -12.35
C PRO A 124 -4.58 -22.18 -10.87
N GLU A 125 -4.05 -23.02 -10.00
CA GLU A 125 -4.13 -22.88 -8.54
C GLU A 125 -3.32 -21.69 -8.03
N GLU A 126 -2.08 -21.55 -8.46
CA GLU A 126 -1.23 -20.40 -8.11
C GLU A 126 -1.82 -19.10 -8.66
N TYR A 127 -2.33 -19.13 -9.88
CA TYR A 127 -2.98 -17.97 -10.47
C TYR A 127 -4.16 -17.48 -9.63
N GLN A 128 -5.05 -18.37 -9.20
CA GLN A 128 -6.23 -18.00 -8.41
C GLN A 128 -5.84 -17.43 -7.03
N ARG A 129 -4.84 -18.04 -6.37
CA ARG A 129 -4.29 -17.54 -5.11
C ARG A 129 -3.73 -16.13 -5.28
N ASP A 130 -2.92 -15.93 -6.30
CA ASP A 130 -2.26 -14.65 -6.56
C ASP A 130 -3.30 -13.59 -6.99
N LEU A 131 -4.26 -13.95 -7.83
CA LEU A 131 -5.35 -13.06 -8.22
C LEU A 131 -6.17 -12.59 -7.00
N LYS A 132 -6.48 -13.50 -6.07
CA LYS A 132 -7.17 -13.15 -4.83
C LYS A 132 -6.34 -12.16 -3.99
N TRP A 133 -5.03 -12.37 -3.87
CA TRP A 133 -4.14 -11.44 -3.17
C TRP A 133 -4.17 -10.06 -3.80
N PHE A 134 -4.00 -9.93 -5.13
CA PHE A 134 -4.01 -8.66 -5.84
C PHE A 134 -5.39 -7.98 -5.79
N ARG A 135 -6.48 -8.72 -5.87
CA ARG A 135 -7.83 -8.20 -5.66
C ARG A 135 -8.03 -7.64 -4.25
N ASN A 136 -7.59 -8.38 -3.25
CA ASN A 136 -7.74 -7.97 -1.85
C ASN A 136 -6.93 -6.72 -1.49
N MET A 137 -5.89 -6.37 -2.22
CA MET A 137 -5.14 -5.13 -2.02
C MET A 137 -5.50 -4.02 -3.01
N TRP A 138 -6.57 -4.19 -3.80
CA TRP A 138 -7.03 -3.15 -4.72
C TRP A 138 -7.41 -1.87 -3.98
N LEU A 139 -7.05 -0.74 -4.60
CA LEU A 139 -7.43 0.60 -4.16
C LEU A 139 -8.07 1.31 -5.35
N SER A 140 -9.35 1.65 -5.24
CA SER A 140 -10.06 2.40 -6.26
C SER A 140 -9.51 3.81 -6.43
N ASN A 141 -9.78 4.44 -7.57
CA ASN A 141 -9.40 5.83 -7.77
C ASN A 141 -10.07 6.75 -6.75
N ALA A 142 -11.35 6.53 -6.45
CA ALA A 142 -12.09 7.35 -5.50
C ALA A 142 -11.57 7.17 -4.06
N ASP A 143 -11.18 5.95 -3.66
CA ASP A 143 -10.58 5.72 -2.35
C ASP A 143 -9.14 6.22 -2.28
N LEU A 144 -8.40 6.22 -3.40
CA LEU A 144 -7.08 6.88 -3.45
C LEU A 144 -7.19 8.38 -3.21
N ASP A 145 -8.19 9.05 -3.81
CA ASP A 145 -8.44 10.46 -3.58
C ASP A 145 -8.78 10.73 -2.10
N ARG A 146 -9.66 9.92 -1.49
CA ARG A 146 -9.97 9.98 -0.06
C ARG A 146 -8.75 9.76 0.82
N LEU A 147 -7.89 8.80 0.46
CA LEU A 147 -6.65 8.51 1.20
C LEU A 147 -5.70 9.72 1.20
N LEU A 148 -5.50 10.32 0.03
CA LEU A 148 -4.64 11.50 -0.11
C LEU A 148 -5.22 12.71 0.64
N GLU A 149 -6.51 12.98 0.50
CA GLU A 149 -7.19 14.05 1.24
C GLU A 149 -7.07 13.85 2.75
N SER A 150 -7.38 12.64 3.23
CA SER A 150 -7.23 12.28 4.65
C SER A 150 -5.81 12.49 5.14
N ALA A 151 -4.80 12.05 4.40
CA ALA A 151 -3.40 12.20 4.78
C ALA A 151 -2.96 13.67 4.83
N LEU A 152 -3.48 14.51 3.92
CA LEU A 152 -3.14 15.94 3.86
C LEU A 152 -3.80 16.75 4.98
N THR A 153 -5.04 16.42 5.33
CA THR A 153 -5.88 17.25 6.23
C THR A 153 -5.93 16.76 7.68
N ALA A 154 -5.47 15.53 7.96
CA ALA A 154 -5.53 14.94 9.30
C ALA A 154 -4.87 15.80 10.37
N ASP A 155 -5.50 15.91 11.53
CA ASP A 155 -4.84 16.43 12.74
C ASP A 155 -3.85 15.38 13.27
N SER A 156 -2.60 15.80 13.47
CA SER A 156 -1.53 14.93 13.96
C SER A 156 -1.44 14.84 15.49
N ALA A 157 -2.32 15.51 16.22
CA ALA A 157 -2.29 15.55 17.69
C ALA A 157 -2.43 14.17 18.34
N ASN A 158 -3.17 13.27 17.70
CA ASN A 158 -3.43 11.92 18.20
C ASN A 158 -2.55 10.82 17.56
N TRP A 159 -1.52 11.22 16.81
CA TRP A 159 -0.62 10.23 16.22
C TRP A 159 0.35 9.67 17.25
N PRO A 160 0.82 8.41 17.10
CA PRO A 160 1.78 7.80 18.01
C PRO A 160 3.16 8.47 17.95
N GLY A 161 3.39 9.35 16.98
CA GLY A 161 4.61 10.12 16.80
C GLY A 161 4.48 11.02 15.57
N PRO A 162 5.47 11.90 15.30
CA PRO A 162 5.38 12.85 14.20
C PRO A 162 5.48 12.21 12.80
N GLY A 163 5.86 10.93 12.72
CA GLY A 163 5.91 10.14 11.49
C GLY A 163 5.11 8.85 11.64
N ILE A 164 4.14 8.66 10.76
CA ILE A 164 3.30 7.47 10.72
C ILE A 164 3.35 6.76 9.36
N VAL A 165 2.98 5.49 9.39
CA VAL A 165 2.76 4.68 8.19
C VAL A 165 1.34 4.15 8.25
N VAL A 166 0.60 4.13 7.17
CA VAL A 166 -0.76 3.58 7.12
C VAL A 166 -0.98 2.75 5.86
N SER A 167 -1.85 1.76 5.96
CA SER A 167 -2.32 0.97 4.82
C SER A 167 -3.40 1.75 4.06
N GLY A 168 -3.28 1.79 2.73
CA GLY A 168 -4.22 2.47 1.83
C GLY A 168 -4.77 1.49 0.81
N MET A 169 -5.77 0.69 1.19
CA MET A 169 -6.56 -0.18 0.32
C MET A 169 -8.01 0.28 0.35
N SER A 170 -8.80 -0.11 -0.66
CA SER A 170 -10.26 -0.05 -0.57
C SER A 170 -10.77 -1.02 0.50
N ASN A 171 -12.03 -0.93 0.88
CA ASN A 171 -12.63 -1.77 1.92
C ASN A 171 -12.95 -3.18 1.39
N ASN A 172 -11.96 -3.86 0.86
CA ASN A 172 -12.12 -5.14 0.17
C ASN A 172 -12.50 -6.26 1.13
N THR A 173 -13.63 -6.89 0.92
CA THR A 173 -14.11 -8.01 1.73
C THR A 173 -13.07 -9.12 1.84
N GLY A 174 -12.73 -9.51 3.06
CA GLY A 174 -11.80 -10.62 3.34
C GLY A 174 -10.32 -10.31 3.10
N MET A 175 -9.94 -9.03 2.96
CA MET A 175 -8.53 -8.65 2.89
C MET A 175 -7.80 -8.86 4.23
N ALA A 176 -6.49 -9.09 4.14
CA ALA A 176 -5.64 -9.21 5.32
C ALA A 176 -5.23 -7.84 5.91
N TRP A 177 -5.23 -6.78 5.13
CA TRP A 177 -4.83 -5.45 5.62
C TRP A 177 -5.85 -4.88 6.58
N ASP A 178 -5.37 -4.48 7.76
CA ASP A 178 -6.14 -3.75 8.74
C ASP A 178 -6.13 -2.25 8.39
N LEU A 179 -7.28 -1.61 8.44
CA LEU A 179 -7.46 -0.17 8.16
C LEU A 179 -7.82 0.63 9.40
N GLU A 180 -7.92 0.00 10.58
CA GLU A 180 -8.31 0.68 11.82
C GLU A 180 -7.33 1.80 12.20
N GLU A 181 -6.03 1.56 12.01
CA GLU A 181 -5.00 2.57 12.28
C GLU A 181 -5.08 3.74 11.30
N ALA A 182 -5.36 3.48 10.02
CA ALA A 182 -5.59 4.54 9.04
C ALA A 182 -6.85 5.36 9.37
N ALA A 183 -7.92 4.69 9.81
CA ALA A 183 -9.14 5.37 10.26
C ALA A 183 -8.90 6.21 11.52
N ALA A 184 -8.13 5.70 12.49
CA ALA A 184 -7.87 6.36 13.76
C ALA A 184 -6.92 7.57 13.61
N TRP A 185 -5.88 7.44 12.78
CA TRP A 185 -4.82 8.47 12.72
C TRP A 185 -5.08 9.52 11.66
N ILE A 186 -5.62 9.14 10.51
CA ILE A 186 -5.85 10.09 9.40
C ILE A 186 -7.32 10.21 8.99
N GLY A 187 -8.24 9.49 9.65
CA GLY A 187 -9.66 9.53 9.30
C GLY A 187 -10.01 8.81 8.00
N TYR A 188 -9.10 8.00 7.44
CA TYR A 188 -9.33 7.30 6.19
C TYR A 188 -10.42 6.23 6.32
N ARG A 189 -11.50 6.37 5.56
CA ARG A 189 -12.63 5.45 5.54
C ARG A 189 -12.98 5.13 4.08
N PRO A 190 -12.35 4.10 3.50
CA PRO A 190 -12.65 3.67 2.14
C PRO A 190 -14.06 3.11 2.03
N VAL A 191 -14.65 3.23 0.84
CA VAL A 191 -16.03 2.86 0.56
C VAL A 191 -16.12 1.71 -0.43
N ASP A 192 -15.20 1.66 -1.40
CA ASP A 192 -15.27 0.71 -2.50
C ASP A 192 -14.80 -0.69 -2.08
N ASP A 193 -15.39 -1.72 -2.70
CA ASP A 193 -15.04 -3.13 -2.52
C ASP A 193 -14.86 -3.80 -3.88
N VAL A 194 -13.70 -4.37 -4.11
CA VAL A 194 -13.37 -5.09 -5.35
C VAL A 194 -14.36 -6.21 -5.64
N TRP A 195 -14.80 -6.94 -4.61
CA TRP A 195 -15.70 -8.08 -4.77
C TRP A 195 -17.13 -7.65 -5.12
N GLU A 196 -17.57 -6.52 -4.58
CA GLU A 196 -18.84 -5.93 -5.00
C GLU A 196 -18.78 -5.48 -6.47
N GLY A 197 -17.68 -4.84 -6.88
CA GLY A 197 -17.45 -4.47 -8.27
C GLY A 197 -17.46 -5.66 -9.22
N LEU A 198 -16.86 -6.79 -8.84
CA LEU A 198 -16.87 -8.03 -9.60
C LEU A 198 -18.28 -8.65 -9.67
N ARG A 199 -19.02 -8.69 -8.55
CA ARG A 199 -20.41 -9.18 -8.53
C ARG A 199 -21.31 -8.36 -9.46
N ARG A 200 -21.21 -7.04 -9.43
CA ARG A 200 -21.97 -6.15 -10.35
C ARG A 200 -21.66 -6.43 -11.82
N ALA A 201 -20.44 -6.86 -12.12
CA ALA A 201 -20.00 -7.23 -13.46
C ALA A 201 -20.28 -8.70 -13.83
N GLY A 202 -20.90 -9.49 -12.94
CA GLY A 202 -21.20 -10.91 -13.18
C GLY A 202 -19.95 -11.80 -13.18
N MET A 203 -18.86 -11.39 -12.49
CA MET A 203 -17.55 -12.09 -12.47
C MET A 203 -17.20 -12.70 -11.10
N ALA A 204 -18.08 -12.67 -10.11
CA ALA A 204 -17.88 -13.25 -8.77
C ALA A 204 -19.17 -13.89 -8.25
#